data_3012cb9b65de70206f29cee44968e33c
#
_entry.id   3012cb9b65de70206f29cee44968e33c
#
_cell.length_a   1.000
_cell.length_b   1.000
_cell.length_c   1.000
_cell.angle_alpha   90.00
_cell.angle_beta   90.00
_cell.angle_gamma   90.00
#
_symmetry.space_group_name_H-M   'P 1'
#
loop_
_entity.id
_entity.type
_entity.pdbx_description
1 polymer ?
#
loop_
_entity_poly.entity_id
_entity_poly.type
_entity_poly.pdbx_seq_one_letter_code
_entity_poly.pdbx_strand_id
1 'polypeptide(L)'
;RFTQKEAGFENDIVEEVLEVEMDELTYSLSSKLKKDLVIEGRDDVILADTPVKLMMKLHQMYSGTVKFESGNSMILDLSKAKFIYDNFCVSKVGIFYKFKEELNALKEVYGDQLCTELEEFDSTDKTIALQIVSGREGISLRNAEFLVYYNIDFSATSYWQSRDRMTTKDSKLSKVFWVFAKDGIEKQIYKAVIQKKDYTLKHFKKDLLTLN
;
A
#
# COMPACT_ATOMS: atom_id res chain seq x y z
N ARG A 1 -24.16 -6.09 17.42
CA ARG A 1 -22.77 -5.58 17.39
C ARG A 1 -22.79 -4.12 17.77
N PHE A 2 -22.14 -3.77 18.85
CA PHE A 2 -21.96 -2.38 19.26
C PHE A 2 -21.03 -1.68 18.28
N THR A 3 -21.31 -0.44 17.95
CA THR A 3 -20.38 0.40 17.19
C THR A 3 -19.23 0.83 18.12
N GLN A 4 -18.09 1.17 17.57
CA GLN A 4 -16.94 1.65 18.37
C GLN A 4 -17.31 2.89 19.20
N LYS A 5 -18.18 3.73 18.70
CA LYS A 5 -18.71 4.91 19.38
C LYS A 5 -19.56 4.55 20.60
N GLU A 6 -20.34 3.49 20.50
CA GLU A 6 -21.15 2.95 21.63
C GLU A 6 -20.28 2.27 22.69
N ALA A 7 -19.09 1.80 22.32
CA ALA A 7 -18.11 1.22 23.22
C ALA A 7 -17.21 2.27 23.93
N GLY A 8 -17.46 3.58 23.74
CA GLY A 8 -16.75 4.67 24.41
C GLY A 8 -15.43 5.10 23.75
N PHE A 9 -15.26 4.80 22.45
CA PHE A 9 -14.15 5.34 21.64
C PHE A 9 -14.56 6.72 21.11
N GLU A 10 -14.01 7.78 21.66
CA GLU A 10 -14.46 9.16 21.42
C GLU A 10 -13.99 9.78 20.09
N ASN A 11 -13.01 9.18 19.37
CA ASN A 11 -12.42 9.78 18.18
C ASN A 11 -12.65 8.93 16.93
N ASP A 12 -13.39 9.48 15.97
CA ASP A 12 -13.41 8.95 14.61
C ASP A 12 -12.04 9.20 13.98
N ILE A 13 -11.42 8.13 13.45
CA ILE A 13 -10.16 8.25 12.72
C ILE A 13 -10.43 8.90 11.38
N VAL A 14 -9.70 9.98 11.09
CA VAL A 14 -9.75 10.65 9.80
C VAL A 14 -8.85 9.91 8.81
N GLU A 15 -9.41 9.47 7.71
CA GLU A 15 -8.68 8.90 6.59
C GLU A 15 -8.53 9.92 5.46
N GLU A 16 -7.36 9.92 4.83
CA GLU A 16 -7.08 10.74 3.65
C GLU A 16 -6.35 9.92 2.60
N VAL A 17 -6.78 10.07 1.34
CA VAL A 17 -6.09 9.49 0.18
C VAL A 17 -5.17 10.53 -0.42
N LEU A 18 -3.90 10.20 -0.53
CA LEU A 18 -2.87 11.00 -1.19
C LEU A 18 -2.49 10.34 -2.51
N GLU A 19 -2.44 11.12 -3.57
CA GLU A 19 -2.04 10.63 -4.89
C GLU A 19 -0.59 11.02 -5.18
N VAL A 20 0.17 10.08 -5.73
CA VAL A 20 1.57 10.26 -6.12
C VAL A 20 1.70 10.08 -7.62
N GLU A 21 2.29 11.05 -8.29
CA GLU A 21 2.72 10.88 -9.68
C GLU A 21 3.92 9.94 -9.71
N MET A 22 3.76 8.79 -10.36
CA MET A 22 4.84 7.84 -10.55
C MET A 22 5.76 8.29 -11.70
N ASP A 23 6.90 7.61 -11.88
CA ASP A 23 7.81 7.89 -12.98
C ASP A 23 7.14 7.59 -14.32
N GLU A 24 7.51 8.33 -15.36
CA GLU A 24 7.03 8.10 -16.74
C GLU A 24 7.26 6.66 -17.20
N LEU A 25 8.38 6.07 -16.81
CA LEU A 25 8.70 4.68 -17.13
C LEU A 25 7.66 3.73 -16.55
N THR A 26 7.17 3.95 -15.34
CA THR A 26 6.14 3.14 -14.70
C THR A 26 4.85 3.14 -15.50
N TYR A 27 4.37 4.31 -15.90
CA TYR A 27 3.17 4.43 -16.74
C TYR A 27 3.37 3.85 -18.13
N SER A 28 4.52 4.07 -18.73
CA SER A 28 4.89 3.52 -20.03
C SER A 28 4.90 1.99 -20.03
N LEU A 29 5.52 1.37 -19.03
CA LEU A 29 5.55 -0.08 -18.87
C LEU A 29 4.16 -0.66 -18.52
N SER A 30 3.38 0.03 -17.71
CA SER A 30 2.00 -0.38 -17.39
C SER A 30 1.13 -0.38 -18.66
N SER A 31 1.24 0.65 -19.49
CA SER A 31 0.54 0.73 -20.77
C SER A 31 0.98 -0.37 -21.73
N LYS A 32 2.28 -0.63 -21.81
CA LYS A 32 2.83 -1.72 -22.63
C LYS A 32 2.32 -3.08 -22.19
N LEU A 33 2.30 -3.34 -20.87
CA LEU A 33 1.79 -4.61 -20.35
C LEU A 33 0.31 -4.80 -20.65
N LYS A 34 -0.51 -3.74 -20.54
CA LYS A 34 -1.94 -3.81 -20.90
C LYS A 34 -2.16 -4.12 -22.37
N LYS A 35 -1.30 -3.60 -23.25
CA LYS A 35 -1.40 -3.79 -24.70
C LYS A 35 -0.84 -5.14 -25.16
N ASP A 36 0.37 -5.46 -24.76
CA ASP A 36 1.14 -6.58 -25.28
C ASP A 36 1.06 -7.83 -24.40
N LEU A 37 0.60 -7.71 -23.15
CA LEU A 37 0.47 -8.76 -22.14
C LEU A 37 1.81 -9.39 -21.74
N VAL A 38 2.91 -8.83 -22.18
CA VAL A 38 4.27 -9.26 -21.88
C VAL A 38 5.23 -8.08 -21.93
N ILE A 39 6.20 -8.08 -21.03
CA ILE A 39 7.37 -7.19 -21.08
C ILE A 39 8.60 -8.07 -20.96
N GLU A 40 9.44 -8.02 -21.98
CA GLU A 40 10.73 -8.72 -22.01
C GLU A 40 11.81 -7.84 -21.40
N GLY A 41 12.45 -8.32 -20.33
CA GLY A 41 13.66 -7.74 -19.77
C GLY A 41 14.91 -8.41 -20.37
N ARG A 42 16.08 -8.01 -19.87
CA ARG A 42 17.36 -8.55 -20.35
C ARG A 42 17.50 -10.04 -20.08
N ASP A 43 17.15 -10.49 -18.88
CA ASP A 43 17.33 -11.85 -18.43
C ASP A 43 16.04 -12.47 -17.85
N ASP A 44 14.93 -11.75 -17.93
CA ASP A 44 13.68 -12.16 -17.32
C ASP A 44 12.48 -11.51 -18.03
N VAL A 45 11.28 -11.99 -17.71
CA VAL A 45 10.05 -11.56 -18.37
C VAL A 45 8.94 -11.30 -17.35
N ILE A 46 8.12 -10.28 -17.63
CA ILE A 46 6.85 -10.05 -16.94
C ILE A 46 5.76 -10.55 -17.89
N LEU A 47 5.01 -11.56 -17.45
CA LEU A 47 3.94 -12.14 -18.25
C LEU A 47 2.58 -11.88 -17.60
N ALA A 48 1.64 -11.39 -18.39
CA ALA A 48 0.26 -11.10 -17.99
C ALA A 48 -0.72 -11.72 -18.98
N ASP A 49 -0.54 -12.99 -19.30
CA ASP A 49 -1.28 -13.75 -20.31
C ASP A 49 -2.73 -14.07 -19.91
N THR A 50 -3.11 -13.81 -18.68
CA THR A 50 -4.50 -13.91 -18.21
C THR A 50 -4.95 -12.61 -17.55
N PRO A 51 -6.27 -12.30 -17.55
CA PRO A 51 -6.78 -11.11 -16.87
C PRO A 51 -6.43 -11.03 -15.39
N VAL A 52 -6.38 -12.16 -14.70
CA VAL A 52 -5.98 -12.24 -13.29
C VAL A 52 -4.51 -11.85 -13.12
N LYS A 53 -3.63 -12.41 -13.96
CA LYS A 53 -2.20 -12.04 -13.94
C LYS A 53 -2.01 -10.57 -14.26
N LEU A 54 -2.72 -10.03 -15.25
CA LEU A 54 -2.64 -8.61 -15.59
C LEU A 54 -3.03 -7.72 -14.40
N MET A 55 -4.12 -8.03 -13.73
CA MET A 55 -4.57 -7.32 -12.53
C MET A 55 -3.49 -7.35 -11.44
N MET A 56 -2.91 -8.52 -11.17
CA MET A 56 -1.86 -8.68 -10.16
C MET A 56 -0.57 -7.94 -10.53
N LYS A 57 -0.15 -8.01 -11.79
CA LYS A 57 1.06 -7.33 -12.26
C LYS A 57 0.90 -5.81 -12.25
N LEU A 58 -0.25 -5.28 -12.65
CA LEU A 58 -0.54 -3.84 -12.56
C LEU A 58 -0.56 -3.37 -11.10
N HIS A 59 -1.12 -4.17 -10.19
CA HIS A 59 -1.09 -3.85 -8.77
C HIS A 59 0.34 -3.71 -8.23
N GLN A 60 1.25 -4.59 -8.64
CA GLN A 60 2.67 -4.48 -8.30
C GLN A 60 3.31 -3.24 -8.94
N MET A 61 3.10 -3.01 -10.23
CA MET A 61 3.76 -1.94 -10.96
C MET A 61 3.33 -0.54 -10.51
N TYR A 62 2.06 -0.32 -10.22
CA TYR A 62 1.59 0.96 -9.66
C TYR A 62 2.11 1.23 -8.25
N SER A 63 2.53 0.20 -7.52
CA SER A 63 3.25 0.39 -6.25
C SER A 63 4.75 0.64 -6.41
N GLY A 64 5.25 0.61 -7.65
CA GLY A 64 6.68 0.80 -7.95
C GLY A 64 7.51 -0.47 -7.82
N THR A 65 6.89 -1.64 -7.95
CA THR A 65 7.56 -2.94 -7.85
C THR A 65 7.29 -3.79 -9.08
N VAL A 66 8.17 -4.75 -9.35
CA VAL A 66 7.92 -5.78 -10.37
C VAL A 66 8.34 -7.14 -9.83
N LYS A 67 7.59 -8.16 -10.20
CA LYS A 67 7.92 -9.57 -10.00
C LYS A 67 7.88 -10.29 -11.34
N PHE A 68 8.99 -10.89 -11.69
CA PHE A 68 9.18 -11.61 -12.94
C PHE A 68 8.67 -13.05 -12.88
N GLU A 69 8.54 -13.70 -14.03
CA GLU A 69 8.13 -15.11 -14.11
C GLU A 69 9.11 -16.05 -13.41
N SER A 70 10.39 -15.72 -13.37
CA SER A 70 11.40 -16.46 -12.60
C SER A 70 11.15 -16.48 -11.09
N GLY A 71 10.30 -15.57 -10.59
CA GLY A 71 10.12 -15.32 -9.16
C GLY A 71 11.01 -14.22 -8.59
N ASN A 72 11.99 -13.73 -9.36
CA ASN A 72 12.78 -12.57 -8.99
C ASN A 72 11.92 -11.33 -8.95
N SER A 73 12.26 -10.40 -8.08
CA SER A 73 11.58 -9.11 -7.96
C SER A 73 12.58 -7.98 -7.84
N MET A 74 12.15 -6.77 -8.16
CA MET A 74 12.96 -5.57 -8.03
C MET A 74 12.11 -4.33 -7.78
N ILE A 75 12.76 -3.27 -7.31
CA ILE A 75 12.18 -1.93 -7.27
C ILE A 75 12.14 -1.40 -8.70
N LEU A 76 10.95 -0.97 -9.14
CA LEU A 76 10.75 -0.30 -10.42
C LEU A 76 10.83 1.22 -10.27
N ASP A 77 10.25 1.75 -9.18
CA ASP A 77 9.98 3.17 -9.02
C ASP A 77 9.99 3.53 -7.54
N LEU A 78 10.78 4.52 -7.17
CA LEU A 78 10.90 5.00 -5.78
C LEU A 78 9.93 6.14 -5.43
N SER A 79 9.07 6.55 -6.36
CA SER A 79 8.24 7.76 -6.19
C SER A 79 7.37 7.73 -4.94
N LYS A 80 6.73 6.60 -4.63
CA LYS A 80 5.93 6.47 -3.40
C LYS A 80 6.78 6.58 -2.14
N ALA A 81 7.90 5.88 -2.07
CA ALA A 81 8.78 5.89 -0.91
C ALA A 81 9.34 7.30 -0.68
N LYS A 82 9.76 8.00 -1.72
CA LYS A 82 10.23 9.38 -1.66
C LYS A 82 9.13 10.34 -1.22
N PHE A 83 7.92 10.20 -1.77
CA PHE A 83 6.77 10.99 -1.38
C PHE A 83 6.44 10.84 0.11
N ILE A 84 6.43 9.61 0.62
CA ILE A 84 6.16 9.34 2.03
C ILE A 84 7.27 9.96 2.91
N TYR A 85 8.52 9.79 2.54
CA TYR A 85 9.63 10.40 3.25
C TYR A 85 9.52 11.92 3.29
N ASP A 86 9.28 12.57 2.16
CA ASP A 86 9.20 14.02 2.06
C ASP A 86 8.05 14.62 2.90
N ASN A 87 6.96 13.89 3.05
CA ASN A 87 5.79 14.37 3.79
C ASN A 87 5.80 13.96 5.28
N PHE A 88 6.47 12.88 5.66
CA PHE A 88 6.32 12.28 6.98
C PHE A 88 7.63 12.03 7.74
N CYS A 89 8.79 12.37 7.21
CA CYS A 89 10.08 12.05 7.84
C CYS A 89 10.30 12.66 9.23
N VAL A 90 9.62 13.74 9.57
CA VAL A 90 9.70 14.41 10.88
C VAL A 90 8.63 13.92 11.87
N SER A 91 7.76 13.03 11.46
CA SER A 91 6.66 12.52 12.27
C SER A 91 6.91 11.08 12.71
N LYS A 92 6.30 10.68 13.83
CA LYS A 92 6.33 9.30 14.32
C LYS A 92 5.29 8.49 13.55
N VAL A 93 5.73 7.70 12.57
CA VAL A 93 4.87 7.08 11.57
C VAL A 93 5.03 5.57 11.52
N GLY A 94 3.91 4.86 11.38
CA GLY A 94 3.87 3.47 10.98
C GLY A 94 3.46 3.37 9.51
N ILE A 95 4.25 2.67 8.71
CA ILE A 95 3.98 2.42 7.29
C ILE A 95 3.62 0.95 7.10
N PHE A 96 2.47 0.71 6.46
CA PHE A 96 2.04 -0.63 6.09
C PHE A 96 2.29 -0.87 4.60
N TYR A 97 3.07 -1.89 4.29
CA TYR A 97 3.39 -2.30 2.92
C TYR A 97 2.86 -3.70 2.61
N LYS A 98 2.69 -4.02 1.33
CA LYS A 98 2.20 -5.32 0.86
C LYS A 98 3.32 -6.17 0.25
N PHE A 99 4.05 -5.62 -0.72
CA PHE A 99 5.08 -6.33 -1.47
C PHE A 99 6.47 -6.12 -0.88
N LYS A 100 7.29 -7.17 -0.92
CA LYS A 100 8.67 -7.15 -0.41
C LYS A 100 9.48 -5.95 -0.95
N GLU A 101 9.36 -5.66 -2.22
CA GLU A 101 10.13 -4.58 -2.85
C GLU A 101 9.66 -3.18 -2.41
N GLU A 102 8.45 -3.05 -1.88
CA GLU A 102 7.99 -1.82 -1.22
C GLU A 102 8.80 -1.55 0.05
N LEU A 103 9.08 -2.59 0.84
CA LEU A 103 9.98 -2.47 2.00
C LEU A 103 11.39 -2.09 1.57
N ASN A 104 11.92 -2.70 0.52
CA ASN A 104 13.24 -2.39 0.00
C ASN A 104 13.33 -0.93 -0.49
N ALA A 105 12.28 -0.43 -1.15
CA ALA A 105 12.17 0.97 -1.54
C ALA A 105 12.19 1.92 -0.33
N LEU A 106 11.45 1.58 0.71
CA LEU A 106 11.46 2.35 1.97
C LEU A 106 12.83 2.32 2.64
N LYS A 107 13.50 1.17 2.69
CA LYS A 107 14.86 1.04 3.23
C LYS A 107 15.86 1.91 2.46
N GLU A 108 15.75 1.95 1.15
CA GLU A 108 16.62 2.76 0.29
C GLU A 108 16.45 4.26 0.56
N VAL A 109 15.23 4.72 0.74
CA VAL A 109 14.91 6.14 0.95
C VAL A 109 15.14 6.59 2.39
N TYR A 110 14.71 5.80 3.36
CA TYR A 110 14.83 6.15 4.80
C TYR A 110 16.20 5.85 5.39
N GLY A 111 16.91 4.84 4.88
CA GLY A 111 18.16 4.39 5.47
C GLY A 111 17.99 4.01 6.94
N ASP A 112 18.86 4.54 7.81
CA ASP A 112 18.86 4.27 9.25
C ASP A 112 17.65 4.84 10.01
N GLN A 113 16.82 5.65 9.37
CA GLN A 113 15.59 6.19 9.95
C GLN A 113 14.41 5.22 9.92
N LEU A 114 14.57 4.05 9.30
CA LEU A 114 13.57 3.00 9.22
C LEU A 114 13.91 1.84 10.14
N CYS A 115 12.90 1.34 10.85
CA CYS A 115 12.96 0.07 11.57
C CYS A 115 11.81 -0.85 11.16
N THR A 116 11.90 -2.11 11.56
CA THR A 116 10.88 -3.13 11.30
C THR A 116 10.40 -3.82 12.57
N GLU A 117 11.00 -3.47 13.71
CA GLU A 117 10.68 -4.06 15.02
C GLU A 117 10.02 -3.05 15.95
N LEU A 118 8.97 -3.48 16.65
CA LEU A 118 8.21 -2.61 17.56
C LEU A 118 9.05 -2.04 18.69
N GLU A 119 9.95 -2.83 19.26
CA GLU A 119 10.81 -2.38 20.36
C GLU A 119 11.69 -1.20 19.93
N GLU A 120 12.28 -1.29 18.75
CA GLU A 120 13.08 -0.19 18.17
C GLU A 120 12.22 1.03 17.85
N PHE A 121 11.02 0.81 17.31
CA PHE A 121 10.06 1.89 17.06
C PHE A 121 9.68 2.62 18.34
N ASP A 122 9.35 1.90 19.41
CA ASP A 122 8.92 2.50 20.68
C ASP A 122 10.06 3.22 21.41
N SER A 123 11.30 2.79 21.22
CA SER A 123 12.47 3.33 21.91
C SER A 123 13.26 4.39 21.13
N THR A 124 12.89 4.68 19.89
CA THR A 124 13.57 5.63 19.01
C THR A 124 12.57 6.55 18.31
N ASP A 125 13.09 7.52 17.55
CA ASP A 125 12.26 8.39 16.68
C ASP A 125 12.10 7.84 15.26
N LYS A 126 12.48 6.57 15.04
CA LYS A 126 12.41 5.94 13.72
C LYS A 126 10.98 5.72 13.26
N THR A 127 10.81 5.66 11.95
CA THR A 127 9.60 5.19 11.28
C THR A 127 9.63 3.66 11.19
N ILE A 128 8.51 3.00 11.49
CA ILE A 128 8.40 1.55 11.35
C ILE A 128 7.69 1.17 10.05
N ALA A 129 8.17 0.13 9.38
CA ALA A 129 7.50 -0.49 8.25
C ALA A 129 7.07 -1.92 8.63
N LEU A 130 5.78 -2.20 8.45
CA LEU A 130 5.17 -3.50 8.74
C LEU A 130 4.42 -4.01 7.52
N GLN A 131 4.50 -5.32 7.28
CA GLN A 131 3.76 -5.94 6.19
C GLN A 131 2.28 -6.09 6.55
N ILE A 132 1.40 -5.75 5.59
CA ILE A 132 -0.02 -6.07 5.69
C ILE A 132 -0.15 -7.58 5.58
N VAL A 133 -0.48 -8.23 6.70
CA VAL A 133 -0.73 -9.67 6.75
C VAL A 133 -2.15 -9.86 7.27
N SER A 134 -2.98 -10.55 6.48
CA SER A 134 -4.30 -10.98 6.95
C SER A 134 -4.14 -11.86 8.18
N GLY A 135 -4.79 -11.51 9.28
CA GLY A 135 -4.82 -12.29 10.51
C GLY A 135 -3.73 -11.98 11.56
N ARG A 136 -2.80 -11.08 11.34
CA ARG A 136 -1.96 -10.55 12.43
C ARG A 136 -2.78 -9.62 13.31
N GLU A 137 -3.51 -10.23 14.20
CA GLU A 137 -4.22 -9.53 15.25
C GLU A 137 -3.22 -8.95 16.26
N GLY A 138 -3.48 -7.74 16.75
CA GLY A 138 -2.89 -7.23 17.98
C GLY A 138 -1.63 -6.38 17.87
N ILE A 139 -1.14 -6.01 16.68
CA ILE A 139 -0.08 -5.03 16.58
C ILE A 139 -0.69 -3.63 16.74
N SER A 140 -0.52 -3.06 17.91
CA SER A 140 -0.93 -1.69 18.20
C SER A 140 0.27 -0.75 18.10
N LEU A 141 0.25 0.18 17.15
CA LEU A 141 1.23 1.25 17.04
C LEU A 141 0.76 2.47 17.87
N ARG A 142 0.70 2.29 19.20
CA ARG A 142 0.20 3.33 20.12
C ARG A 142 0.98 4.63 20.06
N ASN A 143 2.27 4.57 19.74
CA ASN A 143 3.15 5.73 19.68
C ASN A 143 3.17 6.40 18.30
N ALA A 144 2.48 5.84 17.31
CA ALA A 144 2.40 6.45 15.99
C ALA A 144 1.45 7.65 15.98
N GLU A 145 1.91 8.76 15.46
CA GLU A 145 1.10 9.96 15.19
C GLU A 145 0.24 9.76 13.95
N PHE A 146 0.84 9.16 12.91
CA PHE A 146 0.17 8.83 11.66
C PHE A 146 0.40 7.37 11.29
N LEU A 147 -0.58 6.78 10.59
CA LEU A 147 -0.41 5.54 9.84
C LEU A 147 -0.46 5.86 8.35
N VAL A 148 0.46 5.26 7.61
CA VAL A 148 0.57 5.43 6.17
C VAL A 148 0.50 4.06 5.50
N TYR A 149 -0.49 3.88 4.64
CA TYR A 149 -0.61 2.67 3.83
C TYR A 149 0.04 2.88 2.46
N TYR A 150 1.12 2.15 2.24
CA TYR A 150 1.85 2.13 0.97
C TYR A 150 1.04 1.47 -0.14
N ASN A 151 0.19 0.54 0.23
CA ASN A 151 -0.64 -0.25 -0.68
C ASN A 151 -1.95 -0.63 -0.02
N ILE A 152 -2.86 -1.17 -0.81
CA ILE A 152 -4.18 -1.64 -0.38
C ILE A 152 -4.43 -3.06 -0.89
N ASP A 153 -5.03 -3.91 -0.07
CA ASP A 153 -5.42 -5.25 -0.46
C ASP A 153 -6.76 -5.25 -1.22
N PHE A 154 -6.98 -6.25 -2.06
CA PHE A 154 -8.23 -6.45 -2.77
C PHE A 154 -9.42 -6.81 -1.86
N SER A 155 -9.15 -7.27 -0.66
CA SER A 155 -10.15 -7.75 0.30
C SER A 155 -10.78 -6.62 1.10
N ALA A 156 -12.10 -6.51 1.04
CA ALA A 156 -12.85 -5.61 1.91
C ALA A 156 -12.70 -5.98 3.39
N THR A 157 -12.65 -7.26 3.70
CA THR A 157 -12.43 -7.74 5.08
C THR A 157 -11.09 -7.25 5.62
N SER A 158 -10.01 -7.37 4.85
CA SER A 158 -8.69 -6.87 5.24
C SER A 158 -8.70 -5.36 5.50
N TYR A 159 -9.35 -4.57 4.65
CA TYR A 159 -9.50 -3.13 4.83
C TYR A 159 -10.22 -2.80 6.16
N TRP A 160 -11.37 -3.40 6.39
CA TRP A 160 -12.17 -3.10 7.59
C TRP A 160 -11.53 -3.60 8.87
N GLN A 161 -10.84 -4.75 8.84
CA GLN A 161 -10.05 -5.23 9.98
C GLN A 161 -8.88 -4.29 10.29
N SER A 162 -8.17 -3.80 9.28
CA SER A 162 -7.12 -2.80 9.45
C SER A 162 -7.68 -1.54 10.10
N ARG A 163 -8.83 -1.07 9.65
CA ARG A 163 -9.50 0.11 10.17
C ARG A 163 -9.90 -0.06 11.64
N ASP A 164 -10.43 -1.22 12.01
CA ASP A 164 -10.83 -1.53 13.39
C ASP A 164 -9.62 -1.54 14.36
N ARG A 165 -8.44 -1.87 13.89
CA ARG A 165 -7.20 -1.85 14.69
C ARG A 165 -6.66 -0.45 14.96
N MET A 166 -7.05 0.53 14.17
CA MET A 166 -6.60 1.91 14.32
C MET A 166 -7.21 2.62 15.52
N THR A 167 -8.33 2.11 16.04
CA THR A 167 -9.06 2.68 17.15
C THR A 167 -8.66 2.00 18.47
N THR A 168 -7.72 2.58 19.20
CA THR A 168 -7.41 2.18 20.58
C THR A 168 -7.59 3.37 21.52
N LYS A 169 -8.10 3.12 22.74
CA LYS A 169 -8.42 4.14 23.75
C LYS A 169 -7.27 5.10 24.07
N ASP A 170 -6.03 4.63 23.98
CA ASP A 170 -4.84 5.36 24.40
C ASP A 170 -3.90 5.69 23.21
N SER A 171 -4.44 5.68 22.00
CA SER A 171 -3.64 5.94 20.80
C SER A 171 -3.37 7.42 20.60
N LYS A 172 -2.11 7.76 20.27
CA LYS A 172 -1.71 9.10 19.77
C LYS A 172 -2.09 9.33 18.32
N LEU A 173 -2.71 8.34 17.69
CA LEU A 173 -3.04 8.38 16.26
C LEU A 173 -4.03 9.50 15.96
N SER A 174 -3.64 10.41 15.08
CA SER A 174 -4.47 11.53 14.64
C SER A 174 -5.07 11.28 13.26
N LYS A 175 -4.36 10.58 12.36
CA LYS A 175 -4.77 10.43 10.97
C LYS A 175 -4.15 9.21 10.29
N VAL A 176 -4.89 8.67 9.34
CA VAL A 176 -4.47 7.59 8.46
C VAL A 176 -4.40 8.09 7.03
N PHE A 177 -3.30 7.81 6.36
CA PHE A 177 -3.09 8.18 4.96
C PHE A 177 -2.97 6.93 4.09
N TRP A 178 -3.68 6.96 2.97
CA TRP A 178 -3.54 5.98 1.89
C TRP A 178 -2.77 6.64 0.76
N VAL A 179 -1.65 6.06 0.36
CA VAL A 179 -0.78 6.61 -0.68
C VAL A 179 -0.94 5.78 -1.94
N PHE A 180 -1.55 6.35 -2.95
CA PHE A 180 -1.90 5.69 -4.21
C PHE A 180 -1.18 6.33 -5.39
N ALA A 181 -0.80 5.51 -6.36
CA ALA A 181 -0.33 6.02 -7.64
C ALA A 181 -1.44 6.77 -8.36
N LYS A 182 -1.15 7.97 -8.84
CA LYS A 182 -2.09 8.73 -9.67
C LYS A 182 -2.45 7.89 -10.91
N ASP A 183 -3.75 7.83 -11.22
CA ASP A 183 -4.31 7.07 -12.33
C ASP A 183 -4.02 5.55 -12.28
N GLY A 184 -3.68 5.04 -11.11
CA GLY A 184 -3.42 3.62 -10.88
C GLY A 184 -4.62 2.85 -10.33
N ILE A 185 -4.39 1.58 -10.06
CA ILE A 185 -5.43 0.63 -9.65
C ILE A 185 -5.88 0.81 -8.20
N GLU A 186 -5.04 1.35 -7.31
CA GLU A 186 -5.29 1.36 -5.86
C GLU A 186 -6.54 2.17 -5.51
N LYS A 187 -6.78 3.27 -6.20
CA LYS A 187 -7.97 4.10 -5.99
C LYS A 187 -9.26 3.35 -6.33
N GLN A 188 -9.22 2.52 -7.36
CA GLN A 188 -10.36 1.68 -7.75
C GLN A 188 -10.61 0.57 -6.72
N ILE A 189 -9.53 -0.03 -6.19
CA ILE A 189 -9.63 -1.00 -5.10
C ILE A 189 -10.26 -0.34 -3.87
N TYR A 190 -9.80 0.84 -3.49
CA TYR A 190 -10.31 1.60 -2.36
C TYR A 190 -11.81 1.88 -2.47
N LYS A 191 -12.27 2.31 -3.65
CA LYS A 191 -13.70 2.55 -3.90
C LYS A 191 -14.58 1.31 -3.69
N ALA A 192 -14.08 0.13 -4.02
CA ALA A 192 -14.81 -1.12 -3.80
C ALA A 192 -14.82 -1.52 -2.33
N VAL A 193 -13.66 -1.52 -1.67
CA VAL A 193 -13.53 -2.06 -0.30
C VAL A 193 -14.20 -1.17 0.75
N ILE A 194 -14.26 0.14 0.57
CA ILE A 194 -15.02 1.04 1.47
C ILE A 194 -16.53 0.76 1.42
N GLN A 195 -17.02 0.20 0.31
CA GLN A 195 -18.42 -0.24 0.15
C GLN A 195 -18.63 -1.70 0.60
N LYS A 196 -17.67 -2.28 1.32
CA LYS A 196 -17.67 -3.68 1.80
C LYS A 196 -17.72 -4.71 0.66
N LYS A 197 -17.14 -4.38 -0.48
CA LYS A 197 -17.02 -5.26 -1.65
C LYS A 197 -15.57 -5.56 -1.92
N ASP A 198 -15.21 -6.83 -2.12
CA ASP A 198 -13.89 -7.20 -2.59
C ASP A 198 -13.67 -6.65 -4.01
N TYR A 199 -12.45 -6.21 -4.27
CA TYR A 199 -12.06 -5.86 -5.62
C TYR A 199 -11.75 -7.14 -6.40
N THR A 200 -12.61 -7.45 -7.36
CA THR A 200 -12.59 -8.70 -8.11
C THR A 200 -12.18 -8.47 -9.56
N LEU A 201 -11.94 -9.56 -10.28
CA LEU A 201 -11.68 -9.50 -11.72
C LEU A 201 -12.80 -8.79 -12.50
N LYS A 202 -14.05 -8.90 -12.05
CA LYS A 202 -15.19 -8.18 -12.66
C LYS A 202 -15.01 -6.66 -12.54
N HIS A 203 -14.60 -6.17 -11.37
CA HIS A 203 -14.29 -4.76 -11.16
C HIS A 203 -13.10 -4.33 -12.04
N PHE A 204 -12.04 -5.12 -12.06
CA PHE A 204 -10.86 -4.84 -12.85
C PHE A 204 -11.14 -4.71 -14.34
N LYS A 205 -11.91 -5.64 -14.92
CA LYS A 205 -12.30 -5.59 -16.34
C LYS A 205 -13.08 -4.33 -16.69
N LYS A 206 -13.92 -3.86 -15.76
CA LYS A 206 -14.68 -2.62 -15.93
C LYS A 206 -13.76 -1.38 -15.85
N ASP A 207 -12.80 -1.40 -14.95
CA ASP A 207 -11.92 -0.26 -14.67
C ASP A 207 -10.70 -0.19 -15.60
N LEU A 208 -10.39 -1.26 -16.32
CA LEU A 208 -9.15 -1.40 -17.11
C LEU A 208 -8.91 -0.26 -18.09
N LEU A 209 -9.97 0.25 -18.72
CA LEU A 209 -9.89 1.35 -19.68
C LEU A 209 -9.59 2.71 -19.02
N THR A 210 -9.78 2.83 -17.71
CA THR A 210 -9.57 4.06 -16.95
C THR A 210 -8.18 4.15 -16.33
N LEU A 211 -7.43 3.05 -16.31
CA LEU A 211 -6.08 2.99 -15.76
C LEU A 211 -5.06 3.54 -16.76
N ASN A 212 -4.10 4.31 -16.27
CA ASN A 212 -3.05 4.89 -17.09
C ASN A 212 -1.81 3.99 -17.19
#